data_cd218fa5554a089b6b31728e8265c652
#
_entry.id   cd218fa5554a089b6b31728e8265c652
#
_cell.length_a   1.000
_cell.length_b   1.000
_cell.length_c   1.000
_cell.angle_alpha   90.00
_cell.angle_beta   90.00
_cell.angle_gamma   90.00
#
_symmetry.space_group_name_H-M   'P 1'
#
loop_
_entity.id
_entity.type
_entity.pdbx_description
1 polymer ?
#
loop_
_entity_poly.entity_id
_entity_poly.type
_entity_poly.pdbx_seq_one_letter_code
_entity_poly.pdbx_strand_id
1 'polypeptide(L)'
;MNTISDRITKYLTGCFIEIVKPTEANPVDIKKWWEIYAPCHLVGGVEFLERFMNFDQVVFIRDSKSGIIVGGSGFRIRTFDLKNNKTVKTIYLGQSYILPEYRGRKLMSLSYTQVVLDCKKKHPFRQIWFWMDALSYKPYLIMANQMREYYPSSFRKTPDWVKDLRSKVGLYYYMSLYDDVTGVVKKKERRLKPSEGKIRQNDLNNPFIRFYLRLNPGHVRGEGLLCVCPGNFKNVLWFTWLLIKQSIGKPNENHKN
;
A
#
# COMPACT_ATOMS: atom_id res chain seq x y z
N MET A 1 9.42 3.33 21.91
CA MET A 1 10.47 2.27 22.04
C MET A 1 11.10 2.09 20.67
N ASN A 2 12.38 2.48 20.49
CA ASN A 2 13.10 2.26 19.23
C ASN A 2 13.42 0.76 19.07
N THR A 3 12.65 0.07 18.28
CA THR A 3 12.93 -1.33 17.94
C THR A 3 14.15 -1.43 17.03
N ILE A 4 14.77 -2.63 16.94
CA ILE A 4 15.86 -2.88 15.96
C ILE A 4 15.39 -2.55 14.54
N SER A 5 14.12 -2.86 14.22
CA SER A 5 13.48 -2.53 12.94
C SER A 5 13.50 -1.01 12.67
N ASP A 6 13.23 -0.19 13.67
CA ASP A 6 13.22 1.28 13.52
C ASP A 6 14.61 1.83 13.24
N ARG A 7 15.64 1.28 13.93
CA ARG A 7 17.04 1.66 13.69
C ARG A 7 17.50 1.31 12.28
N ILE A 8 17.16 0.10 11.81
CA ILE A 8 17.47 -0.35 10.44
C ILE A 8 16.77 0.53 9.42
N THR A 9 15.47 0.79 9.60
CA THR A 9 14.70 1.66 8.69
C THR A 9 15.31 3.05 8.63
N LYS A 10 15.63 3.64 9.77
CA LYS A 10 16.28 4.95 9.85
C LYS A 10 17.61 4.99 9.12
N TYR A 11 18.46 3.98 9.32
CA TYR A 11 19.77 3.88 8.67
C TYR A 11 19.64 3.75 7.14
N LEU A 12 18.75 2.87 6.67
CA LEU A 12 18.60 2.58 5.24
C LEU A 12 17.91 3.70 4.45
N THR A 13 17.00 4.44 5.08
CA THR A 13 16.08 5.34 4.37
C THR A 13 16.19 6.80 4.77
N GLY A 14 16.82 7.10 5.89
CA GLY A 14 16.81 8.45 6.50
C GLY A 14 15.45 8.83 7.10
N CYS A 15 14.55 7.87 7.28
CA CYS A 15 13.21 8.08 7.82
C CYS A 15 12.93 7.09 8.95
N PHE A 16 11.95 7.40 9.78
CA PHE A 16 11.37 6.44 10.71
C PHE A 16 9.85 6.33 10.52
N ILE A 17 9.29 5.23 10.98
CA ILE A 17 7.90 4.87 10.80
C ILE A 17 7.24 4.88 12.17
N GLU A 18 6.18 5.66 12.31
CA GLU A 18 5.37 5.75 13.52
C GLU A 18 3.99 5.17 13.24
N ILE A 19 3.55 4.21 14.06
CA ILE A 19 2.22 3.60 13.97
C ILE A 19 1.39 4.11 15.13
N VAL A 20 0.25 4.73 14.81
CA VAL A 20 -0.67 5.30 15.80
C VAL A 20 -2.11 4.86 15.53
N LYS A 21 -2.97 4.89 16.54
CA LYS A 21 -4.41 4.84 16.31
C LYS A 21 -4.91 6.22 15.86
N PRO A 22 -5.92 6.30 14.98
CA PRO A 22 -6.46 7.59 14.54
C PRO A 22 -6.87 8.51 15.69
N THR A 23 -7.46 7.95 16.77
CA THR A 23 -7.91 8.69 17.96
C THR A 23 -6.77 9.19 18.85
N GLU A 24 -5.56 8.65 18.68
CA GLU A 24 -4.35 9.02 19.42
C GLU A 24 -3.43 9.95 18.60
N ALA A 25 -3.78 10.19 17.32
CA ALA A 25 -2.96 11.00 16.41
C ALA A 25 -3.05 12.49 16.78
N ASN A 26 -1.89 13.15 16.74
CA ASN A 26 -1.85 14.60 16.98
C ASN A 26 -2.57 15.35 15.83
N PRO A 27 -3.48 16.29 16.13
CA PRO A 27 -4.17 17.09 15.10
C PRO A 27 -3.23 17.82 14.14
N VAL A 28 -2.06 18.27 14.63
CA VAL A 28 -1.03 18.90 13.78
C VAL A 28 -0.50 17.93 12.73
N ASP A 29 -0.30 16.65 13.11
CA ASP A 29 0.15 15.59 12.19
C ASP A 29 -0.92 15.23 11.16
N ILE A 30 -2.19 15.17 11.58
CA ILE A 30 -3.33 14.94 10.68
C ILE A 30 -3.41 16.06 9.63
N LYS A 31 -3.31 17.32 10.09
CA LYS A 31 -3.29 18.50 9.21
C LYS A 31 -2.10 18.43 8.24
N LYS A 32 -0.90 18.11 8.75
CA LYS A 32 0.30 18.00 7.91
C LYS A 32 0.16 16.90 6.87
N TRP A 33 -0.41 15.75 7.23
CA TRP A 33 -0.66 14.71 6.25
C TRP A 33 -1.72 15.11 5.21
N TRP A 34 -2.77 15.80 5.63
CA TRP A 34 -3.72 16.38 4.68
C TRP A 34 -3.05 17.30 3.67
N GLU A 35 -2.18 18.19 4.12
CA GLU A 35 -1.45 19.14 3.26
C GLU A 35 -0.62 18.46 2.16
N ILE A 36 -0.01 17.29 2.47
CA ILE A 36 0.78 16.54 1.48
C ILE A 36 -0.07 15.57 0.64
N TYR A 37 -1.25 15.19 1.09
CA TYR A 37 -2.17 14.29 0.40
C TYR A 37 -3.09 15.01 -0.60
N ALA A 38 -3.68 16.15 -0.20
CA ALA A 38 -4.68 16.89 -0.94
C ALA A 38 -4.21 17.37 -2.34
N PRO A 39 -2.94 17.78 -2.56
CA PRO A 39 -2.49 18.22 -3.88
C PRO A 39 -2.65 17.16 -4.97
N CYS A 40 -2.67 15.87 -4.62
CA CYS A 40 -2.74 14.75 -5.57
C CYS A 40 -4.12 14.09 -5.65
N HIS A 41 -5.06 14.50 -4.80
CA HIS A 41 -6.37 13.87 -4.67
C HIS A 41 -7.53 14.83 -4.85
N LEU A 42 -8.66 14.29 -5.31
CA LEU A 42 -9.96 14.98 -5.46
C LEU A 42 -10.87 14.64 -4.27
N VAL A 43 -10.37 14.82 -3.06
CA VAL A 43 -11.05 14.49 -1.81
C VAL A 43 -11.08 15.75 -0.96
N GLY A 44 -12.22 16.09 -0.38
CA GLY A 44 -12.34 17.23 0.53
C GLY A 44 -11.74 16.93 1.91
N GLY A 45 -11.43 17.98 2.70
CA GLY A 45 -10.83 17.82 4.04
C GLY A 45 -11.74 17.04 5.00
N VAL A 46 -13.05 17.24 4.94
CA VAL A 46 -14.03 16.51 5.76
C VAL A 46 -14.02 15.03 5.41
N GLU A 47 -14.15 14.67 4.12
CA GLU A 47 -14.09 13.27 3.67
C GLU A 47 -12.74 12.61 4.02
N PHE A 48 -11.64 13.36 3.90
CA PHE A 48 -10.33 12.88 4.30
C PHE A 48 -10.32 12.52 5.79
N LEU A 49 -10.81 13.40 6.66
CA LEU A 49 -10.83 13.20 8.10
C LEU A 49 -11.76 12.02 8.49
N GLU A 50 -12.94 11.94 7.92
CA GLU A 50 -13.86 10.81 8.14
C GLU A 50 -13.20 9.47 7.78
N ARG A 51 -12.52 9.41 6.64
CA ARG A 51 -11.80 8.21 6.21
C ARG A 51 -10.61 7.90 7.10
N PHE A 52 -9.89 8.94 7.57
CA PHE A 52 -8.80 8.84 8.52
C PHE A 52 -9.28 8.21 9.84
N MET A 53 -10.35 8.73 10.43
CA MET A 53 -10.92 8.23 11.69
C MET A 53 -11.48 6.80 11.57
N ASN A 54 -11.80 6.34 10.37
CA ASN A 54 -12.27 4.99 10.09
C ASN A 54 -11.15 3.94 9.89
N PHE A 55 -9.87 4.30 10.04
CA PHE A 55 -8.78 3.33 10.06
C PHE A 55 -8.62 2.72 11.46
N ASP A 56 -8.11 1.50 11.52
CA ASP A 56 -7.72 0.85 12.78
C ASP A 56 -6.33 1.31 13.23
N GLN A 57 -5.46 1.59 12.26
CA GLN A 57 -4.11 2.11 12.44
C GLN A 57 -3.76 3.08 11.32
N VAL A 58 -2.92 4.04 11.66
CA VAL A 58 -2.32 4.97 10.71
C VAL A 58 -0.81 4.93 10.88
N VAL A 59 -0.11 5.03 9.77
CA VAL A 59 1.34 5.16 9.73
C VAL A 59 1.68 6.58 9.31
N PHE A 60 2.51 7.25 10.09
CA PHE A 60 3.24 8.43 9.68
C PHE A 60 4.69 8.06 9.37
N ILE A 61 5.18 8.50 8.22
CA ILE A 61 6.57 8.38 7.82
C ILE A 61 7.21 9.75 8.05
N ARG A 62 8.22 9.79 8.94
CA ARG A 62 8.89 11.02 9.31
C ARG A 62 10.33 11.03 8.82
N ASP A 63 10.78 12.17 8.34
CA ASP A 63 12.21 12.42 8.14
C ASP A 63 12.95 12.34 9.46
N SER A 64 14.07 11.63 9.51
CA SER A 64 14.77 11.35 10.78
C SER A 64 15.59 12.52 11.31
N LYS A 65 15.85 13.54 10.50
CA LYS A 65 16.58 14.74 10.92
C LYS A 65 15.63 15.82 11.41
N SER A 66 14.56 16.09 10.64
CA SER A 66 13.62 17.17 10.95
C SER A 66 12.42 16.75 11.77
N GLY A 67 12.10 15.44 11.84
CA GLY A 67 10.88 14.92 12.44
C GLY A 67 9.60 15.18 11.64
N ILE A 68 9.69 15.87 10.51
CA ILE A 68 8.53 16.28 9.70
C ILE A 68 7.92 15.06 9.00
N ILE A 69 6.59 15.02 8.91
CA ILE A 69 5.87 13.99 8.16
C ILE A 69 6.14 14.18 6.67
N VAL A 70 6.60 13.12 6.02
CA VAL A 70 6.94 13.07 4.58
C VAL A 70 6.08 12.07 3.82
N GLY A 71 5.23 11.33 4.53
CA GLY A 71 4.31 10.36 3.97
C GLY A 71 3.43 9.72 5.03
N GLY A 72 2.48 8.94 4.59
CA GLY A 72 1.59 8.20 5.47
C GLY A 72 0.71 7.19 4.73
N SER A 73 0.04 6.36 5.52
CA SER A 73 -0.93 5.37 5.05
C SER A 73 -1.89 4.98 6.16
N GLY A 74 -3.15 4.74 5.81
CA GLY A 74 -4.15 4.22 6.71
C GLY A 74 -4.40 2.73 6.50
N PHE A 75 -4.73 2.00 7.57
CA PHE A 75 -4.92 0.56 7.56
C PHE A 75 -6.24 0.16 8.21
N ARG A 76 -6.99 -0.73 7.54
CA ARG A 76 -8.17 -1.39 8.12
C ARG A 76 -7.92 -2.88 8.19
N ILE A 77 -8.13 -3.47 9.37
CA ILE A 77 -7.85 -4.87 9.65
C ILE A 77 -9.16 -5.60 9.84
N ARG A 78 -9.47 -6.58 8.98
CA ARG A 78 -10.71 -7.38 9.05
C ARG A 78 -10.40 -8.86 8.88
N THR A 79 -11.29 -9.69 9.37
CA THR A 79 -11.19 -11.15 9.26
C THR A 79 -12.27 -11.65 8.30
N PHE A 80 -11.91 -12.57 7.41
CA PHE A 80 -12.82 -13.19 6.46
C PHE A 80 -12.70 -14.71 6.53
N ASP A 81 -13.83 -15.39 6.56
CA ASP A 81 -13.90 -16.83 6.40
C ASP A 81 -14.11 -17.18 4.93
N LEU A 82 -13.28 -18.05 4.40
CA LEU A 82 -13.28 -18.48 3.00
C LEU A 82 -14.08 -19.79 2.84
N LYS A 83 -14.50 -20.07 1.61
CA LYS A 83 -15.30 -21.27 1.28
C LYS A 83 -14.60 -22.60 1.66
N ASN A 84 -13.28 -22.62 1.74
CA ASN A 84 -12.48 -23.80 2.10
C ASN A 84 -12.22 -23.92 3.62
N ASN A 85 -13.05 -23.33 4.46
CA ASN A 85 -12.93 -23.26 5.92
C ASN A 85 -11.65 -22.61 6.44
N LYS A 86 -10.98 -21.82 5.61
CA LYS A 86 -9.82 -21.01 6.02
C LYS A 86 -10.28 -19.65 6.47
N THR A 87 -9.81 -19.23 7.63
CA THR A 87 -9.97 -17.88 8.13
C THR A 87 -8.71 -17.07 7.86
N VAL A 88 -8.84 -15.95 7.17
CA VAL A 88 -7.74 -15.05 6.86
C VAL A 88 -7.96 -13.67 7.48
N LYS A 89 -6.89 -13.05 7.93
CA LYS A 89 -6.90 -11.67 8.37
C LYS A 89 -6.39 -10.78 7.23
N THR A 90 -7.17 -9.78 6.87
CA THR A 90 -6.83 -8.86 5.78
C THR A 90 -6.49 -7.48 6.32
N ILE A 91 -5.54 -6.81 5.67
CA ILE A 91 -5.11 -5.46 5.97
C ILE A 91 -5.34 -4.63 4.70
N TYR A 92 -6.29 -3.70 4.74
CA TYR A 92 -6.51 -2.70 3.70
C TYR A 92 -5.44 -1.61 3.77
N LEU A 93 -4.98 -1.18 2.61
CA LEU A 93 -4.04 -0.08 2.45
C LEU A 93 -4.76 1.09 1.77
N GLY A 94 -4.95 2.17 2.51
CA GLY A 94 -5.67 3.35 2.01
C GLY A 94 -4.97 4.67 2.33
N GLN A 95 -5.37 5.73 1.64
CA GLN A 95 -4.83 7.09 1.78
C GLN A 95 -3.29 7.15 1.75
N SER A 96 -2.66 6.30 0.96
CA SER A 96 -1.20 6.17 0.93
C SER A 96 -0.58 7.24 0.03
N TYR A 97 0.36 8.00 0.58
CA TYR A 97 1.14 8.98 -0.18
C TYR A 97 2.51 9.22 0.45
N ILE A 98 3.50 9.49 -0.40
CA ILE A 98 4.84 9.91 -0.01
C ILE A 98 5.25 11.08 -0.90
N LEU A 99 5.86 12.09 -0.31
CA LEU A 99 6.43 13.23 -1.02
C LEU A 99 7.43 12.75 -2.09
N PRO A 100 7.46 13.40 -3.28
CA PRO A 100 8.26 12.96 -4.42
C PRO A 100 9.74 12.70 -4.08
N GLU A 101 10.37 13.57 -3.30
CA GLU A 101 11.77 13.53 -2.91
C GLU A 101 12.13 12.34 -1.98
N TYR A 102 11.14 11.72 -1.38
CA TYR A 102 11.29 10.52 -0.53
C TYR A 102 10.92 9.22 -1.24
N ARG A 103 10.46 9.30 -2.48
CA ARG A 103 10.11 8.10 -3.28
C ARG A 103 11.37 7.30 -3.64
N GLY A 104 11.18 6.03 -3.99
CA GLY A 104 12.29 5.13 -4.29
C GLY A 104 12.98 4.49 -3.09
N ARG A 105 12.77 5.01 -1.88
CA ARG A 105 13.36 4.49 -0.62
C ARG A 105 12.59 3.31 -0.02
N LYS A 106 11.62 2.75 -0.72
CA LYS A 106 10.76 1.61 -0.28
C LYS A 106 9.97 1.85 1.01
N LEU A 107 9.79 3.10 1.41
CA LEU A 107 9.16 3.49 2.68
C LEU A 107 7.75 2.92 2.85
N MET A 108 6.92 2.93 1.79
CA MET A 108 5.59 2.34 1.85
C MET A 108 5.62 0.84 2.15
N SER A 109 6.49 0.10 1.47
CA SER A 109 6.59 -1.34 1.69
C SER A 109 7.17 -1.69 3.06
N LEU A 110 8.08 -0.86 3.59
CA LEU A 110 8.56 -0.98 4.98
C LEU A 110 7.43 -0.73 5.98
N SER A 111 6.61 0.31 5.77
CA SER A 111 5.43 0.59 6.60
C SER A 111 4.46 -0.60 6.62
N TYR A 112 4.18 -1.15 5.44
CA TYR A 112 3.31 -2.32 5.30
C TYR A 112 3.88 -3.54 6.01
N THR A 113 5.18 -3.77 5.87
CA THR A 113 5.86 -4.88 6.53
C THR A 113 5.76 -4.76 8.06
N GLN A 114 5.94 -3.55 8.62
CA GLN A 114 5.81 -3.34 10.06
C GLN A 114 4.38 -3.64 10.56
N VAL A 115 3.34 -3.16 9.85
CA VAL A 115 1.94 -3.44 10.22
C VAL A 115 1.63 -4.94 10.10
N VAL A 116 2.14 -5.62 9.07
CA VAL A 116 2.00 -7.08 8.92
C VAL A 116 2.68 -7.81 10.07
N LEU A 117 3.90 -7.43 10.43
CA LEU A 117 4.64 -8.04 11.55
C LEU A 117 3.94 -7.80 12.89
N ASP A 118 3.42 -6.60 13.14
CA ASP A 118 2.63 -6.30 14.34
C ASP A 118 1.35 -7.15 14.39
N CYS A 119 0.66 -7.26 13.27
CA CYS A 119 -0.51 -8.13 13.16
C CYS A 119 -0.14 -9.62 13.38
N LYS A 120 1.02 -10.08 12.88
CA LYS A 120 1.52 -11.45 13.10
C LYS A 120 1.88 -11.73 14.55
N LYS A 121 2.47 -10.77 15.25
CA LYS A 121 2.75 -10.91 16.70
C LYS A 121 1.46 -11.14 17.49
N LYS A 122 0.38 -10.41 17.16
CA LYS A 122 -0.94 -10.55 17.82
C LYS A 122 -1.69 -11.82 17.39
N HIS A 123 -1.43 -12.31 16.16
CA HIS A 123 -2.14 -13.44 15.56
C HIS A 123 -1.16 -14.39 14.82
N PRO A 124 -0.28 -15.10 15.54
CA PRO A 124 0.85 -15.84 14.96
C PRO A 124 0.44 -16.94 13.98
N PHE A 125 -0.69 -17.60 14.23
CA PHE A 125 -1.18 -18.72 13.40
C PHE A 125 -2.13 -18.29 12.28
N ARG A 126 -2.54 -17.02 12.23
CA ARG A 126 -3.44 -16.54 11.18
C ARG A 126 -2.69 -16.22 9.90
N GLN A 127 -3.27 -16.58 8.76
CA GLN A 127 -2.81 -16.06 7.48
C GLN A 127 -3.15 -14.58 7.39
N ILE A 128 -2.17 -13.75 7.02
CA ILE A 128 -2.37 -12.32 6.83
C ILE A 128 -2.25 -12.01 5.35
N TRP A 129 -3.19 -11.24 4.85
CA TRP A 129 -3.22 -10.74 3.48
C TRP A 129 -3.38 -9.23 3.52
N PHE A 130 -2.60 -8.51 2.75
CA PHE A 130 -2.90 -7.11 2.52
C PHE A 130 -3.52 -6.92 1.14
N TRP A 131 -4.30 -5.86 1.02
CA TRP A 131 -5.00 -5.55 -0.20
C TRP A 131 -5.16 -4.05 -0.38
N MET A 132 -5.36 -3.64 -1.62
CA MET A 132 -5.63 -2.27 -2.00
C MET A 132 -6.51 -2.24 -3.26
N ASP A 133 -7.18 -1.14 -3.47
CA ASP A 133 -7.83 -0.79 -4.71
C ASP A 133 -6.93 0.18 -5.48
N ALA A 134 -6.12 -0.35 -6.38
CA ALA A 134 -5.16 0.43 -7.15
C ALA A 134 -5.87 1.36 -8.14
N LEU A 135 -5.93 2.66 -7.85
CA LEU A 135 -6.56 3.70 -8.68
C LEU A 135 -5.70 4.12 -9.88
N SER A 136 -4.43 3.74 -9.87
CA SER A 136 -3.48 3.94 -10.97
C SER A 136 -2.52 2.75 -11.03
N TYR A 137 -1.74 2.69 -12.10
CA TYR A 137 -0.70 1.65 -12.25
C TYR A 137 0.41 1.73 -11.20
N LYS A 138 0.65 2.89 -10.57
CA LYS A 138 1.76 3.10 -9.65
C LYS A 138 1.72 2.17 -8.41
N PRO A 139 0.61 2.07 -7.64
CA PRO A 139 0.52 1.11 -6.53
C PRO A 139 0.63 -0.34 -7.00
N TYR A 140 0.00 -0.69 -8.13
CA TYR A 140 0.14 -2.02 -8.72
C TYR A 140 1.60 -2.33 -9.05
N LEU A 141 2.32 -1.38 -9.65
CA LEU A 141 3.73 -1.54 -10.00
C LEU A 141 4.63 -1.73 -8.78
N ILE A 142 4.35 -1.02 -7.68
CA ILE A 142 5.06 -1.22 -6.40
C ILE A 142 4.89 -2.67 -5.95
N MET A 143 3.65 -3.19 -5.93
CA MET A 143 3.37 -4.58 -5.55
C MET A 143 4.06 -5.56 -6.50
N ALA A 144 3.97 -5.36 -7.81
CA ALA A 144 4.55 -6.24 -8.83
C ALA A 144 6.09 -6.31 -8.77
N ASN A 145 6.74 -5.20 -8.45
CA ASN A 145 8.21 -5.13 -8.36
C ASN A 145 8.77 -5.59 -7.01
N GLN A 146 7.98 -5.48 -5.94
CA GLN A 146 8.50 -5.69 -4.59
C GLN A 146 7.98 -6.95 -3.90
N MET A 147 6.97 -7.63 -4.48
CA MET A 147 6.41 -8.85 -3.91
C MET A 147 6.65 -10.05 -4.82
N ARG A 148 7.06 -11.16 -4.23
CA ARG A 148 7.25 -12.42 -4.95
C ARG A 148 5.92 -13.07 -5.34
N GLU A 149 4.90 -12.88 -4.49
CA GLU A 149 3.56 -13.41 -4.70
C GLU A 149 2.53 -12.29 -4.49
N TYR A 150 1.70 -12.04 -5.50
CA TYR A 150 0.65 -11.03 -5.50
C TYR A 150 -0.38 -11.36 -6.57
N TYR A 151 -1.60 -10.83 -6.45
CA TYR A 151 -2.69 -11.09 -7.39
C TYR A 151 -3.55 -9.82 -7.61
N PRO A 152 -4.01 -9.60 -8.87
CA PRO A 152 -3.72 -10.39 -10.07
C PRO A 152 -2.25 -10.23 -10.50
N SER A 153 -1.69 -11.28 -11.12
CA SER A 153 -0.30 -11.29 -11.59
C SER A 153 -0.21 -11.69 -13.04
N SER A 154 0.69 -11.06 -13.80
CA SER A 154 0.96 -11.43 -15.20
C SER A 154 1.70 -12.76 -15.35
N PHE A 155 2.32 -13.27 -14.29
CA PHE A 155 3.17 -14.46 -14.31
C PHE A 155 2.51 -15.71 -13.76
N ARG A 156 1.33 -15.58 -13.14
CA ARG A 156 0.64 -16.72 -12.52
C ARG A 156 -0.87 -16.55 -12.51
N LYS A 157 -1.55 -17.67 -12.70
CA LYS A 157 -3.01 -17.74 -12.55
C LYS A 157 -3.39 -17.48 -11.09
N THR A 158 -4.44 -16.69 -10.88
CA THR A 158 -5.01 -16.48 -9.54
C THR A 158 -5.71 -17.76 -9.07
N PRO A 159 -5.31 -18.38 -7.94
CA PRO A 159 -6.00 -19.54 -7.39
C PRO A 159 -7.44 -19.23 -7.02
N ASP A 160 -8.32 -20.23 -7.08
CA ASP A 160 -9.76 -19.99 -6.87
C ASP A 160 -10.08 -19.50 -5.44
N TRP A 161 -9.38 -19.99 -4.45
CA TRP A 161 -9.54 -19.49 -3.09
C TRP A 161 -9.05 -18.02 -2.91
N VAL A 162 -8.09 -17.56 -3.72
CA VAL A 162 -7.68 -16.15 -3.74
C VAL A 162 -8.71 -15.30 -4.47
N LYS A 163 -9.39 -15.84 -5.50
CA LYS A 163 -10.54 -15.18 -6.11
C LYS A 163 -11.67 -15.04 -5.10
N ASP A 164 -11.98 -16.09 -4.32
CA ASP A 164 -12.96 -16.03 -3.23
C ASP A 164 -12.61 -14.96 -2.18
N LEU A 165 -11.33 -14.86 -1.79
CA LEU A 165 -10.87 -13.78 -0.92
C LEU A 165 -11.10 -12.40 -1.53
N ARG A 166 -10.71 -12.20 -2.80
CA ARG A 166 -10.93 -10.92 -3.50
C ARG A 166 -12.41 -10.58 -3.59
N SER A 167 -13.25 -11.55 -3.92
CA SER A 167 -14.70 -11.43 -3.99
C SER A 167 -15.28 -10.97 -2.66
N LYS A 168 -14.96 -11.67 -1.57
CA LYS A 168 -15.45 -11.33 -0.22
C LYS A 168 -15.02 -9.94 0.22
N VAL A 169 -13.77 -9.59 -0.01
CA VAL A 169 -13.23 -8.25 0.31
C VAL A 169 -13.92 -7.18 -0.55
N GLY A 170 -14.02 -7.42 -1.87
CA GLY A 170 -14.64 -6.48 -2.80
C GLY A 170 -16.10 -6.22 -2.47
N LEU A 171 -16.88 -7.26 -2.27
CA LEU A 171 -18.31 -7.16 -1.92
C LEU A 171 -18.51 -6.51 -0.54
N TYR A 172 -17.68 -6.84 0.45
CA TYR A 172 -17.80 -6.24 1.79
C TYR A 172 -17.58 -4.73 1.80
N TYR A 173 -16.57 -4.24 1.04
CA TYR A 173 -16.22 -2.81 1.06
C TYR A 173 -16.90 -1.97 -0.01
N TYR A 174 -17.33 -2.58 -1.11
CA TYR A 174 -17.80 -1.83 -2.28
C TYR A 174 -19.19 -2.27 -2.77
N MET A 175 -19.74 -3.37 -2.25
CA MET A 175 -21.08 -3.88 -2.62
C MET A 175 -21.26 -3.96 -4.14
N SER A 176 -22.31 -3.33 -4.68
CA SER A 176 -22.63 -3.30 -6.12
C SER A 176 -21.60 -2.55 -7.00
N LEU A 177 -20.69 -1.81 -6.40
CA LEU A 177 -19.61 -1.14 -7.14
C LEU A 177 -18.46 -2.08 -7.49
N TYR A 178 -18.41 -3.26 -6.88
CA TYR A 178 -17.37 -4.26 -7.16
C TYR A 178 -17.84 -5.22 -8.25
N ASP A 179 -17.05 -5.34 -9.29
CA ASP A 179 -17.25 -6.32 -10.35
C ASP A 179 -16.43 -7.58 -10.03
N ASP A 180 -17.10 -8.64 -9.63
CA ASP A 180 -16.49 -9.89 -9.17
C ASP A 180 -15.73 -10.64 -10.27
N VAL A 181 -16.14 -10.48 -11.51
CA VAL A 181 -15.50 -11.14 -12.67
C VAL A 181 -14.14 -10.50 -12.96
N THR A 182 -14.10 -9.18 -13.04
CA THR A 182 -12.90 -8.43 -13.37
C THR A 182 -12.04 -8.10 -12.15
N GLY A 183 -12.66 -8.00 -10.97
CA GLY A 183 -12.03 -7.51 -9.75
C GLY A 183 -11.83 -6.01 -9.73
N VAL A 184 -12.61 -5.28 -10.53
CA VAL A 184 -12.57 -3.82 -10.64
C VAL A 184 -13.62 -3.20 -9.73
N VAL A 185 -13.25 -2.12 -9.06
CA VAL A 185 -14.16 -1.29 -8.27
C VAL A 185 -14.57 -0.09 -9.11
N LYS A 186 -15.83 -0.05 -9.50
CA LYS A 186 -16.45 1.03 -10.30
C LYS A 186 -16.86 2.17 -9.39
N LYS A 187 -15.92 3.03 -9.00
CA LYS A 187 -16.20 4.17 -8.12
C LYS A 187 -17.06 5.22 -8.84
N LYS A 188 -18.03 5.78 -8.12
CA LYS A 188 -18.90 6.86 -8.65
C LYS A 188 -18.11 8.14 -8.93
N GLU A 189 -17.10 8.39 -8.11
CA GLU A 189 -16.28 9.60 -8.19
C GLU A 189 -14.80 9.26 -8.29
N ARG A 190 -14.11 10.02 -9.12
CA ARG A 190 -12.66 9.93 -9.23
C ARG A 190 -12.02 10.56 -8.00
N ARG A 191 -11.14 9.84 -7.33
CA ARG A 191 -10.44 10.32 -6.13
C ARG A 191 -9.00 10.77 -6.38
N LEU A 192 -8.38 10.26 -7.41
CA LEU A 192 -7.02 10.62 -7.81
C LEU A 192 -7.06 11.66 -8.92
N LYS A 193 -6.29 12.74 -8.81
CA LYS A 193 -6.19 13.74 -9.87
C LYS A 193 -5.69 13.09 -11.18
N PRO A 194 -6.15 13.55 -12.35
CA PRO A 194 -5.74 12.99 -13.65
C PRO A 194 -4.23 12.98 -13.86
N SER A 195 -3.53 14.04 -13.41
CA SER A 195 -2.07 14.15 -13.50
C SER A 195 -1.33 13.03 -12.79
N GLU A 196 -1.85 12.53 -11.66
CA GLU A 196 -1.20 11.49 -10.86
C GLU A 196 -1.29 10.08 -11.47
N GLY A 197 -2.32 9.84 -12.28
CA GLY A 197 -2.52 8.57 -13.00
C GLY A 197 -2.10 8.61 -14.46
N LYS A 198 -1.54 9.73 -14.96
CA LYS A 198 -1.17 9.90 -16.37
C LYS A 198 -0.11 8.88 -16.77
N ILE A 199 -0.36 8.19 -17.89
CA ILE A 199 0.54 7.22 -18.50
C ILE A 199 1.25 7.91 -19.64
N ARG A 200 2.57 7.81 -19.67
CA ARG A 200 3.42 8.30 -20.76
C ARG A 200 3.65 7.18 -21.78
N GLN A 201 3.96 7.53 -23.02
CA GLN A 201 4.25 6.53 -24.06
C GLN A 201 5.35 5.53 -23.63
N ASN A 202 6.41 6.01 -22.99
CA ASN A 202 7.49 5.16 -22.51
C ASN A 202 7.05 4.20 -21.37
N ASP A 203 6.02 4.53 -20.61
CA ASP A 203 5.49 3.66 -19.57
C ASP A 203 4.89 2.37 -20.15
N LEU A 204 4.40 2.44 -21.40
CA LEU A 204 3.83 1.29 -22.11
C LEU A 204 4.87 0.21 -22.49
N ASN A 205 6.16 0.50 -22.40
CA ASN A 205 7.19 -0.52 -22.56
C ASN A 205 7.23 -1.47 -21.34
N ASN A 206 6.69 -1.05 -20.20
CA ASN A 206 6.66 -1.88 -19.00
C ASN A 206 5.52 -2.92 -19.06
N PRO A 207 5.83 -4.24 -19.00
CA PRO A 207 4.81 -5.29 -19.13
C PRO A 207 3.80 -5.29 -17.98
N PHE A 208 4.18 -4.85 -16.77
CA PHE A 208 3.27 -4.74 -15.62
C PHE A 208 2.25 -3.61 -15.81
N ILE A 209 2.67 -2.49 -16.41
CA ILE A 209 1.76 -1.38 -16.70
C ILE A 209 0.77 -1.81 -17.77
N ARG A 210 1.20 -2.44 -18.87
CA ARG A 210 0.29 -2.99 -19.87
C ARG A 210 -0.69 -4.00 -19.28
N PHE A 211 -0.24 -4.86 -18.39
CA PHE A 211 -1.10 -5.83 -17.71
C PHE A 211 -2.16 -5.14 -16.85
N TYR A 212 -1.76 -4.14 -16.03
CA TYR A 212 -2.70 -3.34 -15.25
C TYR A 212 -3.77 -2.67 -16.12
N LEU A 213 -3.37 -2.03 -17.23
CA LEU A 213 -4.27 -1.35 -18.15
C LEU A 213 -5.29 -2.29 -18.79
N ARG A 214 -4.86 -3.49 -19.14
CA ARG A 214 -5.75 -4.52 -19.69
C ARG A 214 -6.80 -4.96 -18.66
N LEU A 215 -6.44 -5.07 -17.40
CA LEU A 215 -7.36 -5.48 -16.33
C LEU A 215 -8.26 -4.35 -15.84
N ASN A 216 -7.80 -3.10 -15.92
CA ASN A 216 -8.54 -1.93 -15.46
C ASN A 216 -8.58 -0.85 -16.54
N PRO A 217 -9.28 -1.05 -17.67
CA PRO A 217 -9.40 -0.05 -18.72
C PRO A 217 -10.11 1.22 -18.23
N GLY A 218 -10.93 1.13 -17.18
CA GLY A 218 -11.64 2.24 -16.56
C GLY A 218 -10.81 3.09 -15.60
N HIS A 219 -9.49 2.85 -15.46
CA HIS A 219 -8.63 3.62 -14.56
C HIS A 219 -8.68 5.14 -14.84
N VAL A 220 -8.88 5.55 -16.09
CA VAL A 220 -9.04 6.96 -16.47
C VAL A 220 -10.31 7.60 -15.88
N ARG A 221 -11.33 6.81 -15.56
CA ARG A 221 -12.55 7.24 -14.88
C ARG A 221 -12.44 7.18 -13.36
N GLY A 222 -11.30 6.70 -12.82
CA GLY A 222 -11.07 6.55 -11.38
C GLY A 222 -11.46 5.18 -10.82
N GLU A 223 -11.71 4.20 -11.69
CA GLU A 223 -11.93 2.82 -11.29
C GLU A 223 -10.66 2.22 -10.65
N GLY A 224 -10.82 1.37 -9.65
CA GLY A 224 -9.73 0.75 -8.91
C GLY A 224 -9.63 -0.74 -9.18
N LEU A 225 -8.41 -1.26 -9.41
CA LEU A 225 -8.18 -2.70 -9.47
C LEU A 225 -7.92 -3.23 -8.07
N LEU A 226 -8.74 -4.16 -7.59
CA LEU A 226 -8.53 -4.81 -6.30
C LEU A 226 -7.37 -5.80 -6.40
N CYS A 227 -6.30 -5.49 -5.68
CA CYS A 227 -5.08 -6.28 -5.62
C CYS A 227 -4.89 -6.85 -4.23
N VAL A 228 -4.47 -8.12 -4.13
CA VAL A 228 -4.20 -8.81 -2.86
C VAL A 228 -2.81 -9.42 -2.85
N CYS A 229 -2.18 -9.46 -1.68
CA CYS A 229 -0.84 -9.99 -1.52
C CYS A 229 -0.70 -10.68 -0.16
N PRO A 230 -0.17 -11.93 -0.09
CA PRO A 230 0.02 -12.61 1.18
C PRO A 230 1.19 -12.03 1.96
N GLY A 231 0.97 -11.81 3.27
CA GLY A 231 2.03 -11.52 4.25
C GLY A 231 2.75 -12.81 4.66
N ASN A 232 3.28 -13.57 3.70
CA ASN A 232 3.94 -14.84 3.92
C ASN A 232 5.47 -14.71 3.91
N PHE A 233 6.15 -15.76 4.35
CA PHE A 233 7.59 -15.81 4.45
C PHE A 233 8.29 -15.59 3.09
N LYS A 234 7.70 -16.06 1.98
CA LYS A 234 8.25 -15.87 0.63
C LYS A 234 8.35 -14.40 0.25
N ASN A 235 7.31 -13.63 0.57
CA ASN A 235 7.30 -12.20 0.30
C ASN A 235 8.24 -11.43 1.25
N VAL A 236 8.31 -11.84 2.52
CA VAL A 236 9.23 -11.21 3.49
C VAL A 236 10.68 -11.42 3.05
N LEU A 237 11.09 -12.64 2.71
CA LEU A 237 12.46 -12.94 2.24
C LEU A 237 12.80 -12.19 0.96
N TRP A 238 11.87 -12.20 -0.01
CA TRP A 238 12.08 -11.49 -1.27
C TRP A 238 12.27 -9.99 -1.06
N PHE A 239 11.41 -9.39 -0.23
CA PHE A 239 11.51 -7.96 0.08
C PHE A 239 12.79 -7.63 0.84
N THR A 240 13.20 -8.44 1.81
CA THR A 240 14.47 -8.30 2.53
C THR A 240 15.65 -8.36 1.56
N TRP A 241 15.66 -9.33 0.64
CA TRP A 241 16.69 -9.42 -0.39
C TRP A 241 16.77 -8.16 -1.26
N LEU A 242 15.60 -7.61 -1.67
CA LEU A 242 15.55 -6.36 -2.43
C LEU A 242 16.09 -5.16 -1.64
N LEU A 243 15.89 -5.12 -0.32
CA LEU A 243 16.46 -4.09 0.55
C LEU A 243 17.99 -4.18 0.59
N ILE A 244 18.51 -5.39 0.84
CA ILE A 244 19.95 -5.66 0.88
C ILE A 244 20.60 -5.28 -0.47
N LYS A 245 20.03 -5.73 -1.59
CA LYS A 245 20.53 -5.41 -2.93
C LYS A 245 20.60 -3.89 -3.17
N GLN A 246 19.60 -3.14 -2.71
CA GLN A 246 19.59 -1.68 -2.83
C GLN A 246 20.67 -1.02 -1.96
N SER A 247 20.98 -1.58 -0.80
CA SER A 247 21.98 -1.03 0.11
C SER A 247 23.40 -1.25 -0.42
N ILE A 248 23.66 -2.40 -1.05
CA ILE A 248 24.96 -2.73 -1.65
C ILE A 248 25.21 -1.92 -2.94
N GLY A 249 24.15 -1.64 -3.71
CA GLY A 249 24.23 -0.93 -4.99
C GLY A 249 24.31 0.61 -4.88
N LYS A 250 24.28 1.20 -3.67
CA LYS A 250 24.54 2.63 -3.48
C LYS A 250 26.05 2.83 -3.38
N PRO A 251 26.69 3.61 -4.28
CA PRO A 251 28.06 4.05 -4.04
C PRO A 251 28.07 4.83 -2.72
N ASN A 252 29.09 4.59 -1.89
CA ASN A 252 29.36 5.36 -0.68
C ASN A 252 29.60 6.82 -1.06
N GLU A 253 28.58 7.67 -0.98
CA GLU A 253 28.72 9.13 -1.10
C GLU A 253 29.38 9.77 0.13
N ASN A 254 29.94 8.96 1.04
CA ASN A 254 30.58 9.43 2.28
C ASN A 254 32.08 9.72 2.17
N HIS A 255 32.61 9.94 0.96
CA HIS A 255 33.99 10.44 0.80
C HIS A 255 34.04 11.54 -0.26
N LYS A 256 33.46 12.71 0.04
CA LYS A 256 33.93 13.99 -0.46
C LYS A 256 33.77 15.00 0.67
N ASN A 257 34.93 15.31 1.28
CA ASN A 257 35.15 16.43 2.18
C ASN A 257 34.79 17.77 1.52
#